data_96f335d2277d18e0df95428917d73630
#
_entry.id   96f335d2277d18e0df95428917d73630
#
_cell.length_a   1.000
_cell.length_b   1.000
_cell.length_c   1.000
_cell.angle_alpha   90.00
_cell.angle_beta   90.00
_cell.angle_gamma   90.00
#
_symmetry.space_group_name_H-M   'P 1'
#
loop_
_entity.id
_entity.type
_entity.pdbx_description
1 polymer ?
#
loop_
_entity_poly.entity_id
_entity_poly.type
_entity_poly.pdbx_seq_one_letter_code
_entity_poly.pdbx_strand_id
1 'polypeptide(L)'
;MPFRPRPALGIAMVTLASLLFAVNGTVSKLILRAGVSAPDLTTLRALGACAGLLVLGAALRPGLRRFAVTARQLPLLIAYGITGFLAVPMLYFVAIARMPVGVALLFEYTAPLFVALWARFGQRRPVRPRLWAGLALCLLGLACVAEVWGDLSLDGVGVLAGIGAAVLLAAYFILGAKGVASRDTVSLTGWAFGVSAVAGLLFRAVSGTAPDWRALAGYTAGGTPLWLLCAYLLILGTIVPYLLIAGSLRHLPATSVGILGMIEPVLAAAVAWLTLGEWLNPAQLAGGALLLAGVALAETARVPVAALIEPVPLGQNEAHAVAART
;
A
#
# COMPACT_ATOMS: atom_id res chain seq x y z
N MET A 1 -28.06 9.58 3.76
CA MET A 1 -28.21 8.45 2.83
C MET A 1 -27.17 7.40 3.18
N PRO A 2 -27.48 6.10 3.24
CA PRO A 2 -26.50 5.05 3.46
C PRO A 2 -25.49 5.03 2.31
N PHE A 3 -24.22 4.90 2.64
CA PHE A 3 -23.13 4.83 1.67
C PHE A 3 -23.28 3.54 0.82
N ARG A 4 -23.39 3.69 -0.51
CA ARG A 4 -23.43 2.56 -1.44
C ARG A 4 -22.05 2.35 -2.05
N PRO A 5 -21.40 1.20 -1.82
CA PRO A 5 -20.14 0.85 -2.47
C PRO A 5 -20.30 0.85 -4.00
N ARG A 6 -19.32 1.42 -4.70
CA ARG A 6 -19.24 1.44 -6.18
C ARG A 6 -17.96 0.74 -6.62
N PRO A 7 -18.00 -0.57 -6.92
CA PRO A 7 -16.81 -1.34 -7.22
C PRO A 7 -15.97 -0.78 -8.38
N ALA A 8 -16.60 -0.33 -9.45
CA ALA A 8 -15.90 0.27 -10.59
C ALA A 8 -15.08 1.51 -10.19
N LEU A 9 -15.63 2.37 -9.30
CA LEU A 9 -14.90 3.52 -8.77
C LEU A 9 -13.71 3.07 -7.93
N GLY A 10 -13.88 2.04 -7.09
CA GLY A 10 -12.79 1.47 -6.30
C GLY A 10 -11.66 0.91 -7.18
N ILE A 11 -11.98 0.18 -8.24
CA ILE A 11 -11.01 -0.33 -9.21
C ILE A 11 -10.26 0.83 -9.87
N ALA A 12 -10.97 1.85 -10.38
CA ALA A 12 -10.35 3.02 -10.98
C ALA A 12 -9.41 3.75 -10.01
N MET A 13 -9.80 3.88 -8.73
CA MET A 13 -8.96 4.48 -7.69
C MET A 13 -7.66 3.69 -7.48
N VAL A 14 -7.72 2.36 -7.36
CA VAL A 14 -6.52 1.52 -7.17
C VAL A 14 -5.64 1.58 -8.42
N THR A 15 -6.20 1.44 -9.61
CA THR A 15 -5.42 1.49 -10.86
C THR A 15 -4.70 2.84 -11.03
N LEU A 16 -5.39 3.95 -10.74
CA LEU A 16 -4.76 5.28 -10.77
C LEU A 16 -3.67 5.41 -9.70
N ALA A 17 -3.91 4.91 -8.49
CA ALA A 17 -2.90 4.91 -7.43
C ALA A 17 -1.67 4.10 -7.83
N SER A 18 -1.86 2.90 -8.42
CA SER A 18 -0.77 2.05 -8.91
C SER A 18 0.05 2.72 -10.02
N LEU A 19 -0.61 3.44 -10.94
CA LEU A 19 0.09 4.23 -11.96
C LEU A 19 0.93 5.35 -11.34
N LEU A 20 0.38 6.06 -10.37
CA LEU A 20 1.11 7.12 -9.66
C LEU A 20 2.29 6.56 -8.86
N PHE A 21 2.15 5.40 -8.22
CA PHE A 21 3.25 4.72 -7.53
C PHE A 21 4.32 4.21 -8.51
N ALA A 22 3.93 3.70 -9.67
CA ALA A 22 4.84 3.26 -10.72
C ALA A 22 5.77 4.40 -11.18
N VAL A 23 5.22 5.58 -11.45
CA VAL A 23 6.01 6.79 -11.80
C VAL A 23 6.83 7.27 -10.60
N ASN A 24 6.26 7.19 -9.39
CA ASN A 24 6.92 7.61 -8.15
C ASN A 24 8.23 6.83 -7.87
N GLY A 25 8.30 5.55 -8.24
CA GLY A 25 9.53 4.75 -8.14
C GLY A 25 10.70 5.39 -8.89
N THR A 26 10.48 5.83 -10.13
CA THR A 26 11.48 6.52 -10.96
C THR A 26 11.88 7.86 -10.34
N VAL A 27 10.91 8.67 -9.91
CA VAL A 27 11.17 9.97 -9.28
C VAL A 27 11.97 9.81 -7.99
N SER A 28 11.61 8.87 -7.14
CA SER A 28 12.34 8.56 -5.89
C SER A 28 13.79 8.18 -6.18
N LYS A 29 14.02 7.35 -7.22
CA LYS A 29 15.37 6.93 -7.65
C LYS A 29 16.22 8.11 -8.10
N LEU A 30 15.64 9.08 -8.81
CA LEU A 30 16.33 10.31 -9.22
C LEU A 30 16.73 11.18 -8.00
N ILE A 31 15.85 11.32 -7.01
CA ILE A 31 16.11 12.08 -5.79
C ILE A 31 17.23 11.42 -4.96
N LEU A 32 17.16 10.08 -4.78
CA LEU A 32 18.19 9.32 -4.06
C LEU A 32 19.56 9.41 -4.75
N ARG A 33 19.60 9.33 -6.09
CA ARG A 33 20.84 9.49 -6.87
C ARG A 33 21.45 10.89 -6.77
N ALA A 34 20.65 11.90 -6.48
CA ALA A 34 21.11 13.26 -6.28
C ALA A 34 21.64 13.52 -4.84
N GLY A 35 21.73 12.48 -3.99
CA GLY A 35 22.37 12.53 -2.67
C GLY A 35 21.43 12.68 -1.48
N VAL A 36 20.09 12.72 -1.70
CA VAL A 36 19.13 12.68 -0.59
C VAL A 36 19.10 11.27 -0.02
N SER A 37 19.27 11.12 1.29
CA SER A 37 19.24 9.78 1.91
C SER A 37 17.82 9.20 1.97
N ALA A 38 17.70 7.87 1.96
CA ALA A 38 16.40 7.20 2.08
C ALA A 38 15.64 7.55 3.38
N PRO A 39 16.29 7.66 4.56
CA PRO A 39 15.64 8.16 5.77
C PRO A 39 15.16 9.61 5.65
N ASP A 40 15.93 10.51 4.98
CA ASP A 40 15.51 11.88 4.77
C ASP A 40 14.29 11.98 3.87
N LEU A 41 14.30 11.23 2.77
CA LEU A 41 13.19 11.18 1.83
C LEU A 41 11.91 10.63 2.50
N THR A 42 12.03 9.58 3.32
CA THR A 42 10.91 9.01 4.07
C THR A 42 10.36 10.00 5.09
N THR A 43 11.24 10.70 5.82
CA THR A 43 10.85 11.72 6.80
C THR A 43 10.17 12.90 6.13
N LEU A 44 10.74 13.39 5.02
CA LEU A 44 10.15 14.46 4.20
C LEU A 44 8.74 14.08 3.73
N ARG A 45 8.57 12.86 3.21
CA ARG A 45 7.27 12.35 2.78
C ARG A 45 6.26 12.34 3.91
N ALA A 46 6.65 11.83 5.08
CA ALA A 46 5.75 11.72 6.24
C ALA A 46 5.33 13.10 6.76
N LEU A 47 6.29 14.00 6.96
CA LEU A 47 6.03 15.36 7.42
C LEU A 47 5.22 16.18 6.42
N GLY A 48 5.65 16.17 5.16
CA GLY A 48 4.99 16.94 4.11
C GLY A 48 3.59 16.43 3.79
N ALA A 49 3.38 15.10 3.78
CA ALA A 49 2.05 14.53 3.59
C ALA A 49 1.13 14.82 4.79
N CYS A 50 1.63 14.75 6.02
CA CYS A 50 0.88 15.16 7.20
C CYS A 50 0.45 16.62 7.10
N ALA A 51 1.38 17.54 6.82
CA ALA A 51 1.10 18.97 6.65
C ALA A 51 0.10 19.22 5.51
N GLY A 52 0.32 18.62 4.32
CA GLY A 52 -0.57 18.76 3.17
C GLY A 52 -1.98 18.25 3.44
N LEU A 53 -2.12 17.15 4.17
CA LEU A 53 -3.43 16.59 4.56
C LEU A 53 -4.10 17.42 5.65
N LEU A 54 -3.36 18.06 6.54
CA LEU A 54 -3.91 19.04 7.49
C LEU A 54 -4.45 20.28 6.76
N VAL A 55 -3.69 20.82 5.80
CA VAL A 55 -4.15 21.94 4.96
C VAL A 55 -5.39 21.56 4.15
N LEU A 56 -5.36 20.40 3.48
CA LEU A 56 -6.51 19.88 2.74
C LEU A 56 -7.71 19.68 3.67
N GLY A 57 -7.47 19.13 4.86
CA GLY A 57 -8.52 18.93 5.86
C GLY A 57 -9.11 20.24 6.39
N ALA A 58 -8.29 21.29 6.53
CA ALA A 58 -8.76 22.61 6.92
C ALA A 58 -9.63 23.26 5.82
N ALA A 59 -9.24 23.06 4.55
CA ALA A 59 -9.99 23.60 3.40
C ALA A 59 -11.34 22.91 3.14
N LEU A 60 -11.45 21.62 3.50
CA LEU A 60 -12.65 20.81 3.29
C LEU A 60 -13.54 20.82 4.55
N ARG A 61 -14.87 20.93 4.37
CA ARG A 61 -15.80 20.80 5.53
C ARG A 61 -15.78 19.39 6.11
N PRO A 62 -15.85 19.20 7.42
CA PRO A 62 -16.03 20.19 8.50
C PRO A 62 -14.75 20.89 9.00
N GLY A 63 -13.72 21.01 8.19
CA GLY A 63 -12.44 21.60 8.55
C GLY A 63 -11.60 20.70 9.46
N LEU A 64 -10.77 21.27 10.32
CA LEU A 64 -9.87 20.52 11.22
C LEU A 64 -10.61 19.65 12.24
N ARG A 65 -11.92 19.86 12.47
CA ARG A 65 -12.71 18.99 13.35
C ARG A 65 -12.73 17.53 12.92
N ARG A 66 -12.48 17.24 11.62
CA ARG A 66 -12.35 15.86 11.11
C ARG A 66 -11.21 15.07 11.76
N PHE A 67 -10.17 15.76 12.23
CA PHE A 67 -9.04 15.13 12.93
C PHE A 67 -9.30 14.88 14.42
N ALA A 68 -10.45 15.30 14.97
CA ALA A 68 -10.78 14.97 16.35
C ALA A 68 -10.79 13.45 16.55
N VAL A 69 -10.15 12.97 17.62
CA VAL A 69 -9.94 11.56 17.91
C VAL A 69 -10.35 11.27 19.34
N THR A 70 -11.04 10.17 19.53
CA THR A 70 -11.28 9.61 20.87
C THR A 70 -10.16 8.66 21.27
N ALA A 71 -9.88 8.51 22.55
CA ALA A 71 -8.85 7.57 23.05
C ALA A 71 -9.08 6.13 22.52
N ARG A 72 -10.34 5.74 22.29
CA ARG A 72 -10.69 4.41 21.77
C ARG A 72 -10.26 4.19 20.30
N GLN A 73 -10.12 5.25 19.50
CA GLN A 73 -9.70 5.18 18.11
C GLN A 73 -8.17 5.21 17.96
N LEU A 74 -7.47 5.73 18.96
CA LEU A 74 -6.03 5.96 18.89
C LEU A 74 -5.20 4.70 18.60
N PRO A 75 -5.48 3.53 19.21
CA PRO A 75 -4.73 2.31 18.91
C PRO A 75 -4.80 1.89 17.43
N LEU A 76 -5.99 2.02 16.81
CA LEU A 76 -6.17 1.72 15.39
C LEU A 76 -5.33 2.67 14.51
N LEU A 77 -5.34 3.95 14.81
CA LEU A 77 -4.62 4.97 14.03
C LEU A 77 -3.11 4.81 14.17
N ILE A 78 -2.63 4.52 15.39
CA ILE A 78 -1.22 4.25 15.66
C ILE A 78 -0.79 2.98 14.90
N ALA A 79 -1.53 1.88 15.05
CA ALA A 79 -1.23 0.62 14.37
C ALA A 79 -1.22 0.81 12.84
N TYR A 80 -2.21 1.52 12.28
CA TYR A 80 -2.30 1.80 10.85
C TYR A 80 -1.12 2.65 10.35
N GLY A 81 -0.76 3.71 11.09
CA GLY A 81 0.36 4.60 10.74
C GLY A 81 1.72 3.89 10.83
N ILE A 82 1.95 3.12 11.90
CA ILE A 82 3.21 2.38 12.07
C ILE A 82 3.33 1.27 11.03
N THR A 83 2.30 0.47 10.82
CA THR A 83 2.39 -0.66 9.88
C THR A 83 2.61 -0.20 8.45
N GLY A 84 1.70 0.60 7.90
CA GLY A 84 1.70 0.91 6.47
C GLY A 84 2.64 2.05 6.06
N PHE A 85 2.92 3.00 6.95
CA PHE A 85 3.57 4.26 6.57
C PHE A 85 5.00 4.40 7.11
N LEU A 86 5.38 3.59 8.11
CA LEU A 86 6.73 3.54 8.66
C LEU A 86 7.37 2.17 8.44
N ALA A 87 6.80 1.10 8.99
CA ALA A 87 7.45 -0.19 9.08
C ALA A 87 7.54 -0.93 7.73
N VAL A 88 6.48 -0.89 6.89
CA VAL A 88 6.53 -1.47 5.54
C VAL A 88 7.65 -0.86 4.71
N PRO A 89 7.75 0.49 4.52
CA PRO A 89 8.84 1.08 3.77
C PRO A 89 10.22 0.77 4.37
N MET A 90 10.36 0.76 5.70
CA MET A 90 11.63 0.44 6.36
C MET A 90 12.08 -0.99 6.06
N LEU A 91 11.19 -1.98 6.23
CA LEU A 91 11.51 -3.38 5.94
C LEU A 91 11.78 -3.59 4.45
N TYR A 92 11.05 -2.93 3.58
CA TYR A 92 11.33 -2.93 2.15
C TYR A 92 12.74 -2.42 1.85
N PHE A 93 13.17 -1.31 2.46
CA PHE A 93 14.54 -0.80 2.29
C PHE A 93 15.60 -1.79 2.81
N VAL A 94 15.36 -2.47 3.93
CA VAL A 94 16.24 -3.54 4.41
C VAL A 94 16.33 -4.69 3.41
N ALA A 95 15.18 -5.06 2.80
CA ALA A 95 15.13 -6.11 1.80
C ALA A 95 15.94 -5.76 0.54
N ILE A 96 15.69 -4.58 -0.06
CA ILE A 96 16.38 -4.16 -1.29
C ILE A 96 17.86 -3.84 -1.11
N ALA A 97 18.31 -3.58 0.12
CA ALA A 97 19.72 -3.43 0.42
C ALA A 97 20.48 -4.77 0.39
N ARG A 98 19.78 -5.92 0.43
CA ARG A 98 20.33 -7.26 0.58
C ARG A 98 19.98 -8.22 -0.55
N MET A 99 19.02 -7.89 -1.38
CA MET A 99 18.59 -8.71 -2.51
C MET A 99 18.08 -7.83 -3.67
N PRO A 100 17.96 -8.38 -4.90
CA PRO A 100 17.44 -7.64 -6.03
C PRO A 100 16.05 -7.04 -5.75
N VAL A 101 15.82 -5.81 -6.24
CA VAL A 101 14.58 -5.06 -6.01
C VAL A 101 13.34 -5.86 -6.44
N GLY A 102 13.40 -6.53 -7.60
CA GLY A 102 12.30 -7.37 -8.09
C GLY A 102 11.94 -8.51 -7.14
N VAL A 103 12.95 -9.14 -6.49
CA VAL A 103 12.75 -10.21 -5.50
C VAL A 103 12.14 -9.64 -4.21
N ALA A 104 12.60 -8.48 -3.75
CA ALA A 104 12.02 -7.80 -2.59
C ALA A 104 10.55 -7.44 -2.82
N LEU A 105 10.21 -6.91 -4.00
CA LEU A 105 8.83 -6.64 -4.41
C LEU A 105 7.99 -7.92 -4.51
N LEU A 106 8.57 -9.03 -4.99
CA LEU A 106 7.85 -10.30 -5.02
C LEU A 106 7.41 -10.73 -3.62
N PHE A 107 8.29 -10.59 -2.61
CA PHE A 107 7.92 -10.86 -1.23
C PHE A 107 6.85 -9.88 -0.74
N GLU A 108 7.00 -8.58 -0.93
CA GLU A 108 6.04 -7.58 -0.48
C GLU A 108 4.65 -7.79 -1.10
N TYR A 109 4.58 -8.11 -2.39
CA TYR A 109 3.32 -8.39 -3.09
C TYR A 109 2.70 -9.76 -2.76
N THR A 110 3.28 -10.54 -1.84
CA THR A 110 2.56 -11.66 -1.20
C THR A 110 1.54 -11.16 -0.16
N ALA A 111 1.50 -9.88 0.17
CA ALA A 111 0.54 -9.30 1.12
C ALA A 111 -0.93 -9.69 0.86
N PRO A 112 -1.48 -9.71 -0.37
CA PRO A 112 -2.85 -10.16 -0.62
C PRO A 112 -3.09 -11.61 -0.22
N LEU A 113 -2.06 -12.48 -0.27
CA LEU A 113 -2.13 -13.84 0.24
C LEU A 113 -2.38 -13.84 1.75
N PHE A 114 -1.65 -13.03 2.52
CA PHE A 114 -1.86 -12.89 3.97
C PHE A 114 -3.22 -12.28 4.31
N VAL A 115 -3.74 -11.33 3.51
CA VAL A 115 -5.11 -10.81 3.66
C VAL A 115 -6.14 -11.92 3.42
N ALA A 116 -5.96 -12.75 2.39
CA ALA A 116 -6.85 -13.87 2.10
C ALA A 116 -6.80 -14.96 3.18
N LEU A 117 -5.60 -15.28 3.70
CA LEU A 117 -5.42 -16.21 4.83
C LEU A 117 -6.13 -15.67 6.09
N TRP A 118 -5.99 -14.38 6.39
CA TRP A 118 -6.70 -13.74 7.49
C TRP A 118 -8.22 -13.83 7.32
N ALA A 119 -8.74 -13.55 6.12
CA ALA A 119 -10.16 -13.69 5.83
C ALA A 119 -10.63 -15.13 6.05
N ARG A 120 -9.85 -16.14 5.60
CA ARG A 120 -10.20 -17.56 5.68
C ARG A 120 -10.12 -18.09 7.11
N PHE A 121 -9.02 -17.84 7.82
CA PHE A 121 -8.73 -18.44 9.11
C PHE A 121 -9.05 -17.53 10.30
N GLY A 122 -8.73 -16.24 10.21
CA GLY A 122 -8.98 -15.25 11.27
C GLY A 122 -10.45 -14.81 11.33
N GLN A 123 -11.08 -14.55 10.17
CA GLN A 123 -12.47 -14.13 10.10
C GLN A 123 -13.44 -15.31 9.81
N ARG A 124 -12.92 -16.53 9.59
CA ARG A 124 -13.69 -17.74 9.25
C ARG A 124 -14.63 -17.57 8.04
N ARG A 125 -14.25 -16.69 7.10
CA ARG A 125 -15.04 -16.42 5.89
C ARG A 125 -14.68 -17.39 4.78
N PRO A 126 -15.65 -17.88 4.00
CA PRO A 126 -15.36 -18.73 2.85
C PRO A 126 -14.61 -17.92 1.78
N VAL A 127 -13.47 -18.44 1.34
CA VAL A 127 -12.66 -17.88 0.25
C VAL A 127 -12.78 -18.81 -0.95
N ARG A 128 -13.22 -18.27 -2.08
CA ARG A 128 -13.45 -19.06 -3.30
C ARG A 128 -12.13 -19.58 -3.88
N PRO A 129 -12.08 -20.82 -4.42
CA PRO A 129 -10.87 -21.39 -5.03
C PRO A 129 -10.25 -20.51 -6.13
N ARG A 130 -11.07 -19.81 -6.90
CA ARG A 130 -10.62 -18.88 -7.95
C ARG A 130 -9.73 -17.75 -7.43
N LEU A 131 -9.92 -17.32 -6.18
CA LEU A 131 -9.06 -16.31 -5.58
C LEU A 131 -7.64 -16.85 -5.37
N TRP A 132 -7.53 -18.08 -4.88
CA TRP A 132 -6.23 -18.73 -4.68
C TRP A 132 -5.49 -18.96 -6.01
N ALA A 133 -6.23 -19.43 -7.04
CA ALA A 133 -5.68 -19.60 -8.38
C ALA A 133 -5.22 -18.26 -8.97
N GLY A 134 -6.02 -17.21 -8.82
CA GLY A 134 -5.66 -15.87 -9.26
C GLY A 134 -4.42 -15.32 -8.55
N LEU A 135 -4.31 -15.50 -7.22
CA LEU A 135 -3.12 -15.12 -6.47
C LEU A 135 -1.88 -15.88 -6.91
N ALA A 136 -2.00 -17.19 -7.15
CA ALA A 136 -0.88 -17.98 -7.65
C ALA A 136 -0.40 -17.49 -9.02
N LEU A 137 -1.33 -17.19 -9.95
CA LEU A 137 -1.00 -16.60 -11.25
C LEU A 137 -0.34 -15.22 -11.12
N CYS A 138 -0.85 -14.37 -10.22
CA CYS A 138 -0.24 -13.06 -9.95
C CYS A 138 1.20 -13.19 -9.47
N LEU A 139 1.47 -14.08 -8.52
CA LEU A 139 2.82 -14.29 -7.97
C LEU A 139 3.76 -14.90 -9.00
N LEU A 140 3.29 -15.86 -9.80
CA LEU A 140 4.07 -16.42 -10.91
C LEU A 140 4.37 -15.34 -11.97
N GLY A 141 3.39 -14.55 -12.36
CA GLY A 141 3.57 -13.45 -13.29
C GLY A 141 4.56 -12.40 -12.76
N LEU A 142 4.48 -12.06 -11.47
CA LEU A 142 5.41 -11.13 -10.83
C LEU A 142 6.84 -11.71 -10.79
N ALA A 143 6.98 -13.01 -10.51
CA ALA A 143 8.28 -13.70 -10.56
C ALA A 143 8.91 -13.61 -11.96
N CYS A 144 8.09 -13.73 -13.02
CA CYS A 144 8.55 -13.55 -14.40
C CYS A 144 8.96 -12.09 -14.69
N VAL A 145 8.15 -11.11 -14.27
CA VAL A 145 8.49 -9.68 -14.43
C VAL A 145 9.76 -9.31 -13.67
N ALA A 146 9.96 -9.87 -12.48
CA ALA A 146 11.11 -9.65 -11.62
C ALA A 146 12.35 -10.47 -12.02
N GLU A 147 12.25 -11.36 -13.02
CA GLU A 147 13.35 -12.23 -13.51
C GLU A 147 14.07 -12.97 -12.39
N VAL A 148 13.30 -13.58 -11.49
CA VAL A 148 13.85 -14.20 -10.26
C VAL A 148 14.77 -15.41 -10.49
N TRP A 149 14.93 -15.87 -11.74
CA TRP A 149 15.83 -16.96 -12.13
C TRP A 149 17.28 -16.53 -12.47
N GLY A 150 17.59 -15.22 -12.37
CA GLY A 150 18.96 -14.72 -12.43
C GLY A 150 19.78 -15.10 -11.20
N ASP A 151 20.94 -14.46 -11.02
CA ASP A 151 21.81 -14.71 -9.85
C ASP A 151 21.09 -14.39 -8.54
N LEU A 152 20.40 -15.39 -7.98
CA LEU A 152 19.66 -15.31 -6.72
C LEU A 152 20.62 -15.50 -5.53
N SER A 153 21.26 -14.43 -5.09
CA SER A 153 21.84 -14.41 -3.74
C SER A 153 20.73 -14.05 -2.73
N LEU A 154 20.05 -15.05 -2.17
CA LEU A 154 19.06 -14.83 -1.12
C LEU A 154 19.75 -14.64 0.23
N ASP A 155 19.76 -13.42 0.72
CA ASP A 155 20.16 -13.11 2.10
C ASP A 155 18.99 -13.38 3.06
N GLY A 156 19.23 -14.17 4.12
CA GLY A 156 18.17 -14.57 5.05
C GLY A 156 17.51 -13.38 5.77
N VAL A 157 18.25 -12.31 6.07
CA VAL A 157 17.70 -11.09 6.68
C VAL A 157 16.85 -10.33 5.66
N GLY A 158 17.29 -10.29 4.38
CA GLY A 158 16.53 -9.70 3.29
C GLY A 158 15.19 -10.40 3.09
N VAL A 159 15.17 -11.73 3.09
CA VAL A 159 13.95 -12.55 2.98
C VAL A 159 13.01 -12.31 4.17
N LEU A 160 13.54 -12.34 5.41
CA LEU A 160 12.72 -12.06 6.59
C LEU A 160 12.13 -10.66 6.58
N ALA A 161 12.90 -9.67 6.14
CA ALA A 161 12.42 -8.30 5.97
C ALA A 161 11.32 -8.21 4.90
N GLY A 162 11.47 -8.88 3.75
CA GLY A 162 10.46 -8.94 2.70
C GLY A 162 9.16 -9.58 3.15
N ILE A 163 9.23 -10.73 3.83
CA ILE A 163 8.06 -11.39 4.42
C ILE A 163 7.42 -10.50 5.50
N GLY A 164 8.23 -9.89 6.36
CA GLY A 164 7.76 -8.94 7.37
C GLY A 164 7.03 -7.76 6.75
N ALA A 165 7.57 -7.18 5.67
CA ALA A 165 6.91 -6.12 4.90
C ALA A 165 5.56 -6.58 4.36
N ALA A 166 5.45 -7.78 3.79
CA ALA A 166 4.21 -8.34 3.28
C ALA A 166 3.15 -8.53 4.38
N VAL A 167 3.53 -9.07 5.54
CA VAL A 167 2.61 -9.24 6.68
C VAL A 167 2.11 -7.88 7.19
N LEU A 168 2.99 -6.90 7.31
CA LEU A 168 2.61 -5.55 7.74
C LEU A 168 1.78 -4.81 6.68
N LEU A 169 2.04 -5.03 5.39
CA LEU A 169 1.23 -4.50 4.31
C LEU A 169 -0.17 -5.13 4.31
N ALA A 170 -0.29 -6.42 4.60
CA ALA A 170 -1.58 -7.06 4.80
C ALA A 170 -2.32 -6.45 6.01
N ALA A 171 -1.62 -6.23 7.13
CA ALA A 171 -2.19 -5.55 8.29
C ALA A 171 -2.64 -4.12 7.94
N TYR A 172 -1.85 -3.36 7.17
CA TYR A 172 -2.23 -2.04 6.65
C TYR A 172 -3.56 -2.08 5.89
N PHE A 173 -3.75 -3.01 4.94
CA PHE A 173 -5.01 -3.13 4.21
C PHE A 173 -6.19 -3.47 5.13
N ILE A 174 -6.00 -4.39 6.08
CA ILE A 174 -7.04 -4.81 7.04
C ILE A 174 -7.41 -3.66 7.99
N LEU A 175 -6.40 -2.97 8.55
CA LEU A 175 -6.60 -1.82 9.44
C LEU A 175 -7.19 -0.64 8.69
N GLY A 176 -6.74 -0.41 7.45
CA GLY A 176 -7.29 0.61 6.55
C GLY A 176 -8.77 0.41 6.29
N ALA A 177 -9.21 -0.82 5.98
CA ALA A 177 -10.62 -1.15 5.80
C ALA A 177 -11.46 -0.87 7.06
N LYS A 178 -10.93 -1.18 8.25
CA LYS A 178 -11.57 -0.82 9.54
C LYS A 178 -11.57 0.70 9.76
N GLY A 179 -10.49 1.36 9.40
CA GLY A 179 -10.33 2.82 9.56
C GLY A 179 -11.34 3.60 8.74
N VAL A 180 -11.50 3.27 7.45
CA VAL A 180 -12.44 3.97 6.55
C VAL A 180 -13.91 3.70 6.86
N ALA A 181 -14.22 2.64 7.62
CA ALA A 181 -15.56 2.37 8.11
C ALA A 181 -15.99 3.37 9.21
N SER A 182 -15.03 3.92 9.96
CA SER A 182 -15.28 4.82 11.11
C SER A 182 -14.86 6.27 10.86
N ARG A 183 -14.05 6.54 9.84
CA ARG A 183 -13.47 7.86 9.56
C ARG A 183 -13.46 8.18 8.07
N ASP A 184 -13.39 9.47 7.75
CA ASP A 184 -13.11 9.90 6.38
C ASP A 184 -11.64 9.64 5.99
N THR A 185 -11.39 9.46 4.69
CA THR A 185 -10.08 9.08 4.15
C THR A 185 -9.00 10.12 4.42
N VAL A 186 -9.33 11.42 4.38
CA VAL A 186 -8.37 12.51 4.64
C VAL A 186 -7.89 12.46 6.10
N SER A 187 -8.84 12.29 7.03
CA SER A 187 -8.51 12.19 8.46
C SER A 187 -7.71 10.92 8.76
N LEU A 188 -8.12 9.76 8.21
CA LEU A 188 -7.42 8.50 8.42
C LEU A 188 -5.98 8.57 7.91
N THR A 189 -5.78 9.01 6.67
CA THR A 189 -4.46 9.11 6.04
C THR A 189 -3.60 10.19 6.70
N GLY A 190 -4.19 11.32 7.09
CA GLY A 190 -3.51 12.39 7.82
C GLY A 190 -2.95 11.92 9.17
N TRP A 191 -3.74 11.18 9.95
CA TRP A 191 -3.28 10.56 11.20
C TRP A 191 -2.17 9.53 10.95
N ALA A 192 -2.30 8.71 9.91
CA ALA A 192 -1.28 7.72 9.57
C ALA A 192 0.08 8.36 9.26
N PHE A 193 0.10 9.43 8.44
CA PHE A 193 1.33 10.17 8.18
C PHE A 193 1.81 10.95 9.39
N GLY A 194 0.93 11.47 10.24
CA GLY A 194 1.30 12.11 11.50
C GLY A 194 2.01 11.15 12.45
N VAL A 195 1.46 9.95 12.64
CA VAL A 195 2.09 8.89 13.44
C VAL A 195 3.43 8.48 12.84
N SER A 196 3.50 8.28 11.53
CA SER A 196 4.75 7.93 10.83
C SER A 196 5.80 9.03 10.97
N ALA A 197 5.41 10.31 10.86
CA ALA A 197 6.31 11.45 11.02
C ALA A 197 6.90 11.51 12.44
N VAL A 198 6.05 11.39 13.46
CA VAL A 198 6.49 11.39 14.88
C VAL A 198 7.40 10.20 15.15
N ALA A 199 7.00 9.00 14.73
CA ALA A 199 7.81 7.79 14.96
C ALA A 199 9.15 7.84 14.19
N GLY A 200 9.16 8.36 12.95
CA GLY A 200 10.38 8.57 12.17
C GLY A 200 11.33 9.58 12.81
N LEU A 201 10.80 10.71 13.30
CA LEU A 201 11.62 11.71 14.02
C LEU A 201 12.16 11.15 15.35
N LEU A 202 11.37 10.40 16.11
CA LEU A 202 11.82 9.74 17.34
C LEU A 202 12.94 8.72 17.05
N PHE A 203 12.78 7.91 16.01
CA PHE A 203 13.83 6.97 15.58
C PHE A 203 15.13 7.69 15.25
N ARG A 204 15.08 8.82 14.54
CA ARG A 204 16.26 9.63 14.21
C ARG A 204 16.89 10.27 15.43
N ALA A 205 16.07 10.79 16.36
CA ALA A 205 16.56 11.36 17.61
C ALA A 205 17.32 10.32 18.45
N VAL A 206 16.79 9.09 18.54
CA VAL A 206 17.45 7.97 19.23
C VAL A 206 18.72 7.51 18.52
N SER A 207 18.72 7.53 17.18
CA SER A 207 19.89 7.15 16.34
C SER A 207 20.95 8.24 16.25
N GLY A 208 20.74 9.41 16.86
CA GLY A 208 21.67 10.55 16.79
C GLY A 208 21.83 11.16 15.40
N THR A 209 20.88 10.92 14.47
CA THR A 209 20.92 11.41 13.08
C THR A 209 19.95 12.57 12.90
N ALA A 210 20.42 13.74 12.46
CA ALA A 210 19.56 14.85 12.05
C ALA A 210 19.21 14.75 10.55
N PRO A 211 18.00 15.19 10.12
CA PRO A 211 17.69 15.28 8.70
C PRO A 211 18.59 16.32 7.99
N ASP A 212 19.12 15.95 6.83
CA ASP A 212 19.86 16.92 5.99
C ASP A 212 18.95 17.43 4.86
N TRP A 213 18.42 18.63 5.04
CA TRP A 213 17.56 19.30 4.07
C TRP A 213 18.32 20.12 3.03
N ARG A 214 19.66 20.28 3.17
CA ARG A 214 20.48 21.08 2.27
C ARG A 214 20.51 20.50 0.87
N ALA A 215 20.47 19.18 0.77
CA ALA A 215 20.40 18.48 -0.51
C ALA A 215 19.19 18.88 -1.36
N LEU A 216 18.07 19.31 -0.74
CA LEU A 216 16.85 19.71 -1.47
C LEU A 216 17.02 20.97 -2.31
N ALA A 217 18.02 21.82 -2.02
CA ALA A 217 18.35 22.99 -2.83
C ALA A 217 19.17 22.64 -4.08
N GLY A 218 19.57 21.37 -4.24
CA GLY A 218 20.37 20.89 -5.37
C GLY A 218 19.53 20.59 -6.62
N TYR A 219 20.24 20.03 -7.60
CA TYR A 219 19.70 19.63 -8.89
C TYR A 219 20.07 18.17 -9.19
N THR A 220 19.26 17.50 -10.01
CA THR A 220 19.65 16.20 -10.59
C THR A 220 20.77 16.39 -11.62
N ALA A 221 21.41 15.28 -12.02
CA ALA A 221 22.38 15.28 -13.11
C ALA A 221 21.81 15.83 -14.44
N GLY A 222 20.48 15.75 -14.63
CA GLY A 222 19.76 16.33 -15.79
C GLY A 222 19.30 17.76 -15.60
N GLY A 223 19.75 18.48 -14.54
CA GLY A 223 19.41 19.88 -14.31
C GLY A 223 18.01 20.13 -13.72
N THR A 224 17.25 19.09 -13.38
CA THR A 224 15.93 19.25 -12.75
C THR A 224 16.09 19.61 -11.27
N PRO A 225 15.44 20.69 -10.77
CA PRO A 225 15.50 21.07 -9.36
C PRO A 225 14.94 19.98 -8.45
N LEU A 226 15.65 19.62 -7.39
CA LEU A 226 15.21 18.56 -6.46
C LEU A 226 13.92 18.91 -5.73
N TRP A 227 13.72 20.19 -5.39
CA TRP A 227 12.47 20.63 -4.75
C TRP A 227 11.24 20.34 -5.62
N LEU A 228 11.35 20.42 -6.96
CA LEU A 228 10.25 20.12 -7.88
C LEU A 228 9.92 18.62 -7.85
N LEU A 229 10.95 17.77 -7.88
CA LEU A 229 10.77 16.31 -7.75
C LEU A 229 10.20 15.93 -6.38
N CYS A 230 10.64 16.59 -5.31
CA CYS A 230 10.09 16.39 -3.97
C CYS A 230 8.63 16.86 -3.87
N ALA A 231 8.27 17.98 -4.50
CA ALA A 231 6.88 18.43 -4.57
C ALA A 231 5.99 17.43 -5.34
N TYR A 232 6.48 16.93 -6.48
CA TYR A 232 5.81 15.84 -7.23
C TYR A 232 5.65 14.58 -6.35
N LEU A 233 6.74 14.13 -5.74
CA LEU A 233 6.77 12.97 -4.85
C LEU A 233 5.76 13.11 -3.72
N LEU A 234 5.68 14.30 -3.11
CA LEU A 234 4.80 14.58 -2.00
C LEU A 234 3.33 14.54 -2.42
N ILE A 235 2.97 15.22 -3.50
CA ILE A 235 1.57 15.37 -3.94
C ILE A 235 1.13 14.13 -4.72
N LEU A 236 1.75 13.84 -5.86
CA LEU A 236 1.35 12.79 -6.78
C LEU A 236 1.94 11.42 -6.45
N GLY A 237 3.07 11.38 -5.78
CA GLY A 237 3.70 10.14 -5.34
C GLY A 237 3.31 9.70 -3.92
N THR A 238 2.61 10.55 -3.15
CA THR A 238 2.28 10.23 -1.76
C THR A 238 0.83 10.60 -1.41
N ILE A 239 0.47 11.86 -1.31
CA ILE A 239 -0.85 12.27 -0.81
C ILE A 239 -1.97 11.68 -1.66
N VAL A 240 -1.93 11.90 -2.97
CA VAL A 240 -3.00 11.47 -3.89
C VAL A 240 -3.14 9.94 -3.91
N PRO A 241 -2.08 9.13 -4.15
CA PRO A 241 -2.25 7.69 -4.23
C PRO A 241 -2.68 7.06 -2.90
N TYR A 242 -2.17 7.53 -1.75
CA TYR A 242 -2.63 7.01 -0.46
C TYR A 242 -4.09 7.37 -0.15
N LEU A 243 -4.57 8.57 -0.56
CA LEU A 243 -5.99 8.90 -0.48
C LEU A 243 -6.85 8.04 -1.41
N LEU A 244 -6.36 7.72 -2.61
CA LEU A 244 -7.03 6.82 -3.55
C LEU A 244 -7.11 5.40 -2.99
N ILE A 245 -6.02 4.85 -2.43
CA ILE A 245 -6.03 3.52 -1.79
C ILE A 245 -6.98 3.52 -0.58
N ALA A 246 -6.88 4.49 0.33
CA ALA A 246 -7.80 4.57 1.46
C ALA A 246 -9.25 4.77 1.01
N GLY A 247 -9.48 5.56 -0.05
CA GLY A 247 -10.80 5.74 -0.65
C GLY A 247 -11.35 4.45 -1.27
N SER A 248 -10.51 3.68 -1.96
CA SER A 248 -10.91 2.42 -2.60
C SER A 248 -11.38 1.36 -1.58
N LEU A 249 -10.82 1.35 -0.38
CA LEU A 249 -11.24 0.46 0.72
C LEU A 249 -12.68 0.71 1.20
N ARG A 250 -13.30 1.83 0.84
CA ARG A 250 -14.73 2.07 1.04
C ARG A 250 -15.60 1.36 0.00
N HIS A 251 -15.03 1.03 -1.14
CA HIS A 251 -15.73 0.47 -2.30
C HIS A 251 -15.39 -1.00 -2.55
N LEU A 252 -14.19 -1.43 -2.12
CA LEU A 252 -13.63 -2.77 -2.36
C LEU A 252 -13.17 -3.42 -1.05
N PRO A 253 -13.23 -4.76 -0.96
CA PRO A 253 -12.58 -5.49 0.13
C PRO A 253 -11.06 -5.28 0.13
N ALA A 254 -10.43 -5.35 1.29
CA ALA A 254 -8.97 -5.23 1.44
C ALA A 254 -8.19 -6.20 0.53
N THR A 255 -8.70 -7.44 0.36
CA THR A 255 -8.11 -8.43 -0.54
C THR A 255 -8.08 -7.94 -1.99
N SER A 256 -9.21 -7.40 -2.50
CA SER A 256 -9.28 -6.84 -3.87
C SER A 256 -8.35 -5.64 -4.05
N VAL A 257 -8.27 -4.74 -3.07
CA VAL A 257 -7.36 -3.58 -3.14
C VAL A 257 -5.90 -4.05 -3.23
N GLY A 258 -5.52 -5.05 -2.42
CA GLY A 258 -4.18 -5.62 -2.48
C GLY A 258 -3.87 -6.32 -3.81
N ILE A 259 -4.81 -7.13 -4.33
CA ILE A 259 -4.65 -7.83 -5.62
C ILE A 259 -4.56 -6.85 -6.78
N LEU A 260 -5.43 -5.85 -6.83
CA LEU A 260 -5.39 -4.81 -7.87
C LEU A 260 -4.09 -3.99 -7.79
N GLY A 261 -3.55 -3.78 -6.57
CA GLY A 261 -2.26 -3.14 -6.38
C GLY A 261 -1.10 -3.87 -7.07
N MET A 262 -1.20 -5.19 -7.24
CA MET A 262 -0.18 -5.98 -7.96
C MET A 262 -0.02 -5.60 -9.44
N ILE A 263 -0.90 -4.77 -10.01
CA ILE A 263 -0.74 -4.19 -11.35
C ILE A 263 0.43 -3.18 -11.38
N GLU A 264 0.82 -2.60 -10.26
CA GLU A 264 1.86 -1.57 -10.18
C GLU A 264 3.18 -1.96 -10.86
N PRO A 265 3.78 -3.16 -10.65
CA PRO A 265 5.01 -3.55 -11.33
C PRO A 265 4.90 -3.58 -12.85
N VAL A 266 3.73 -4.00 -13.38
CA VAL A 266 3.47 -4.00 -14.83
C VAL A 266 3.42 -2.56 -15.35
N LEU A 267 2.75 -1.67 -14.63
CA LEU A 267 2.70 -0.25 -14.98
C LEU A 267 4.08 0.39 -14.86
N ALA A 268 4.89 0.02 -13.85
CA ALA A 268 6.26 0.51 -13.70
C ALA A 268 7.14 0.09 -14.87
N ALA A 269 7.05 -1.15 -15.31
CA ALA A 269 7.75 -1.65 -16.49
C ALA A 269 7.31 -0.91 -17.77
N ALA A 270 6.02 -0.67 -17.95
CA ALA A 270 5.49 0.09 -19.07
C ALA A 270 5.96 1.55 -19.06
N VAL A 271 5.97 2.20 -17.89
CA VAL A 271 6.49 3.57 -17.73
C VAL A 271 7.99 3.63 -18.05
N ALA A 272 8.79 2.68 -17.57
CA ALA A 272 10.23 2.61 -17.86
C ALA A 272 10.47 2.42 -19.38
N TRP A 273 9.71 1.56 -20.03
CA TRP A 273 9.78 1.38 -21.49
C TRP A 273 9.47 2.68 -22.24
N LEU A 274 8.39 3.37 -21.89
CA LEU A 274 7.95 4.59 -22.57
C LEU A 274 8.87 5.80 -22.31
N THR A 275 9.47 5.90 -21.10
CA THR A 275 10.23 7.08 -20.68
C THR A 275 11.73 6.91 -20.78
N LEU A 276 12.23 5.70 -20.60
CA LEU A 276 13.68 5.38 -20.60
C LEU A 276 14.10 4.59 -21.83
N GLY A 277 13.17 4.17 -22.68
CA GLY A 277 13.45 3.33 -23.85
C GLY A 277 13.93 1.92 -23.49
N GLU A 278 13.68 1.48 -22.26
CA GLU A 278 14.06 0.13 -21.78
C GLU A 278 13.16 -0.92 -22.46
N TRP A 279 13.74 -1.78 -23.31
CA TRP A 279 12.98 -2.84 -23.97
C TRP A 279 12.59 -3.94 -22.97
N LEU A 280 11.30 -4.26 -22.98
CA LEU A 280 10.81 -5.41 -22.20
C LEU A 280 11.17 -6.70 -22.92
N ASN A 281 11.78 -7.63 -22.22
CA ASN A 281 12.09 -8.94 -22.76
C ASN A 281 10.83 -9.85 -22.80
N PRO A 282 10.86 -10.97 -23.54
CA PRO A 282 9.70 -11.86 -23.67
C PRO A 282 9.19 -12.41 -22.33
N ALA A 283 10.09 -12.65 -21.36
CA ALA A 283 9.70 -13.16 -20.03
C ALA A 283 8.93 -12.10 -19.24
N GLN A 284 9.34 -10.84 -19.31
CA GLN A 284 8.65 -9.71 -18.66
C GLN A 284 7.27 -9.48 -19.30
N LEU A 285 7.16 -9.58 -20.62
CA LEU A 285 5.87 -9.47 -21.34
C LEU A 285 4.92 -10.60 -20.96
N ALA A 286 5.40 -11.85 -20.99
CA ALA A 286 4.62 -13.02 -20.58
C ALA A 286 4.22 -12.94 -19.11
N GLY A 287 5.15 -12.53 -18.25
CA GLY A 287 4.91 -12.33 -16.82
C GLY A 287 3.86 -11.26 -16.54
N GLY A 288 3.92 -10.13 -17.24
CA GLY A 288 2.93 -9.07 -17.15
C GLY A 288 1.53 -9.54 -17.57
N ALA A 289 1.43 -10.26 -18.69
CA ALA A 289 0.17 -10.85 -19.15
C ALA A 289 -0.40 -11.86 -18.16
N LEU A 290 0.46 -12.73 -17.59
CA LEU A 290 0.08 -13.72 -16.58
C LEU A 290 -0.41 -13.05 -15.29
N LEU A 291 0.27 -12.00 -14.84
CA LEU A 291 -0.12 -11.21 -13.67
C LEU A 291 -1.50 -10.58 -13.88
N LEU A 292 -1.72 -9.92 -15.02
CA LEU A 292 -3.01 -9.29 -15.32
C LEU A 292 -4.14 -10.32 -15.43
N ALA A 293 -3.88 -11.50 -16.01
CA ALA A 293 -4.84 -12.61 -16.03
C ALA A 293 -5.16 -13.10 -14.61
N GLY A 294 -4.14 -13.20 -13.73
CA GLY A 294 -4.30 -13.55 -12.32
C GLY A 294 -5.17 -12.54 -11.57
N VAL A 295 -4.93 -11.23 -11.75
CA VAL A 295 -5.76 -10.16 -11.18
C VAL A 295 -7.21 -10.29 -11.65
N ALA A 296 -7.43 -10.45 -12.95
CA ALA A 296 -8.77 -10.61 -13.50
C ALA A 296 -9.48 -11.85 -12.92
N LEU A 297 -8.79 -13.00 -12.84
CA LEU A 297 -9.34 -14.23 -12.27
C LEU A 297 -9.69 -14.07 -10.79
N ALA A 298 -8.81 -13.47 -9.98
CA ALA A 298 -9.04 -13.24 -8.56
C ALA A 298 -10.24 -12.30 -8.32
N GLU A 299 -10.40 -11.27 -9.14
CA GLU A 299 -11.53 -10.33 -9.05
C GLU A 299 -12.88 -11.00 -9.38
N THR A 300 -12.92 -12.07 -10.19
CA THR A 300 -14.16 -12.86 -10.39
C THR A 300 -14.62 -13.58 -9.12
N ALA A 301 -13.72 -13.76 -8.15
CA ALA A 301 -13.99 -14.40 -6.86
C ALA A 301 -14.40 -13.41 -5.76
N ARG A 302 -14.42 -12.10 -6.07
CA ARG A 302 -14.71 -11.03 -5.10
C ARG A 302 -16.05 -11.22 -4.40
N VAL A 303 -16.04 -11.06 -3.07
CA VAL A 303 -17.25 -10.98 -2.26
C VAL A 303 -17.63 -9.51 -2.11
N PRO A 304 -18.87 -9.10 -2.40
CA PRO A 304 -19.31 -7.71 -2.26
C PRO A 304 -19.11 -7.18 -0.82
N VAL A 305 -18.71 -5.92 -0.67
CA VAL A 305 -18.53 -5.27 0.65
C VAL A 305 -19.81 -5.32 1.47
N ALA A 306 -20.97 -5.19 0.83
CA ALA A 306 -22.28 -5.30 1.49
C ALA A 306 -22.47 -6.63 2.23
N ALA A 307 -22.08 -7.75 1.61
CA ALA A 307 -22.13 -9.08 2.22
C ALA A 307 -21.10 -9.27 3.36
N LEU A 308 -20.14 -8.37 3.49
CA LEU A 308 -19.15 -8.40 4.57
C LEU A 308 -19.61 -7.66 5.83
N ILE A 309 -20.66 -6.86 5.73
CA ILE A 309 -21.24 -6.04 6.81
C ILE A 309 -22.44 -6.76 7.45
N GLU A 310 -23.09 -7.64 6.72
CA GLU A 310 -24.19 -8.45 7.29
C GLU A 310 -23.66 -9.41 8.36
N PRO A 311 -24.33 -9.47 9.55
CA PRO A 311 -24.02 -10.51 10.54
C PRO A 311 -24.17 -11.89 9.90
N VAL A 312 -23.22 -12.78 10.17
CA VAL A 312 -23.36 -14.20 9.77
C VAL A 312 -24.69 -14.69 10.35
N PRO A 313 -25.65 -15.14 9.54
CA PRO A 313 -26.89 -15.66 10.06
C PRO A 313 -26.57 -16.80 11.05
N LEU A 314 -27.02 -16.66 12.27
CA LEU A 314 -26.93 -17.73 13.27
C LEU A 314 -27.54 -18.99 12.66
N GLY A 315 -26.78 -20.07 12.65
CA GLY A 315 -27.28 -21.36 12.15
C GLY A 315 -28.60 -21.70 12.87
N GLN A 316 -29.51 -22.36 12.20
CA GLN A 316 -30.84 -22.66 12.74
C GLN A 316 -30.79 -23.29 14.14
N ASN A 317 -29.72 -24.05 14.46
CA ASN A 317 -29.49 -24.63 15.77
C ASN A 317 -29.16 -23.58 16.87
N GLU A 318 -28.54 -22.47 16.55
CA GLU A 318 -28.26 -21.39 17.53
C GLU A 318 -29.48 -20.49 17.73
N ALA A 319 -30.29 -20.28 16.69
CA ALA A 319 -31.56 -19.57 16.81
C ALA A 319 -32.55 -20.29 17.75
N HIS A 320 -32.60 -21.62 17.69
CA HIS A 320 -33.39 -22.44 18.63
C HIS A 320 -32.84 -22.39 20.06
N ALA A 321 -31.53 -22.31 20.25
CA ALA A 321 -30.91 -22.21 21.58
C ALA A 321 -31.14 -20.86 22.25
N VAL A 322 -31.23 -19.77 21.46
CA VAL A 322 -31.57 -18.42 21.96
C VAL A 322 -33.05 -18.33 22.29
N ALA A 323 -33.94 -18.86 21.44
CA ALA A 323 -35.37 -18.89 21.68
C ALA A 323 -35.80 -19.76 22.87
N ALA A 324 -34.99 -20.75 23.25
CA ALA A 324 -35.27 -21.62 24.40
C ALA A 324 -34.80 -21.01 25.75
N ARG A 325 -34.14 -19.83 25.71
CA ARG A 325 -33.65 -19.13 26.92
C ARG A 325 -34.40 -17.81 27.23
N THR A 326 -35.35 -17.45 26.37
CA THR A 326 -36.36 -16.38 26.60
C THR A 326 -37.72 -16.98 26.96
#